data_200346bdecb73c84f176dd115770e58b
#
_entry.id   200346bdecb73c84f176dd115770e58b
#
_cell.length_a   1.000
_cell.length_b   1.000
_cell.length_c   1.000
_cell.angle_alpha   90.00
_cell.angle_beta   90.00
_cell.angle_gamma   90.00
#
_symmetry.space_group_name_H-M   'P 1'
#
loop_
_entity.id
_entity.type
_entity.pdbx_description
1 polymer ?
#
loop_
_entity_poly.entity_id
_entity_poly.type
_entity_poly.pdbx_seq_one_letter_code
_entity_poly.pdbx_strand_id
1 'polypeptide(L)'
;MAISEQQRQKKMAKKKQKRGATVNKITTSMKKAKPYASYPIHECLIPNDLFISGLGELVVTRRIPNGDIAMSAFVIDVFCLGVKDAMFMVLPESEYEHKIKGRMSATGDRSFEKLHQTCAKKLLDGLVDYAKELGFSPHPDYKNANEIFGNIDASVCLLKYTYGKESKPFYIPLLP
;
A
#
# COMPACT_ATOMS: atom_id res chain seq x y z
N MET A 1 -44.92 17.39 -26.96
CA MET A 1 -44.02 16.67 -27.90
C MET A 1 -43.19 15.65 -27.10
N ALA A 2 -43.42 14.35 -27.31
CA ALA A 2 -42.72 13.28 -26.60
C ALA A 2 -41.36 13.00 -27.26
N ILE A 3 -40.32 12.96 -26.45
CA ILE A 3 -38.95 12.64 -26.90
C ILE A 3 -38.93 11.16 -27.31
N SER A 4 -38.52 10.86 -28.54
CA SER A 4 -38.52 9.49 -29.06
C SER A 4 -37.59 8.56 -28.26
N GLU A 5 -37.94 7.29 -28.19
CA GLU A 5 -37.20 6.26 -27.44
C GLU A 5 -35.73 6.15 -27.90
N GLN A 6 -35.46 6.37 -29.17
CA GLN A 6 -34.09 6.45 -29.71
C GLN A 6 -33.28 7.62 -29.15
N GLN A 7 -33.91 8.75 -28.87
CA GLN A 7 -33.22 9.89 -28.24
C GLN A 7 -32.93 9.63 -26.76
N ARG A 8 -33.80 8.88 -26.06
CA ARG A 8 -33.55 8.44 -24.69
C ARG A 8 -32.38 7.46 -24.61
N GLN A 9 -32.33 6.48 -25.52
CA GLN A 9 -31.21 5.51 -25.57
C GLN A 9 -29.88 6.18 -25.91
N LYS A 10 -29.85 7.13 -26.85
CA LYS A 10 -28.62 7.92 -27.14
C LYS A 10 -28.17 8.77 -25.96
N LYS A 11 -29.09 9.38 -25.20
CA LYS A 11 -28.76 10.13 -23.98
C LYS A 11 -28.23 9.22 -22.88
N MET A 12 -28.79 8.01 -22.70
CA MET A 12 -28.32 7.03 -21.72
C MET A 12 -26.94 6.49 -22.08
N ALA A 13 -26.69 6.18 -23.36
CA ALA A 13 -25.39 5.73 -23.83
C ALA A 13 -24.30 6.81 -23.66
N LYS A 14 -24.59 8.09 -23.99
CA LYS A 14 -23.68 9.22 -23.74
C LYS A 14 -23.42 9.45 -22.24
N LYS A 15 -24.41 9.23 -21.36
CA LYS A 15 -24.25 9.36 -19.92
C LYS A 15 -23.42 8.21 -19.34
N LYS A 16 -23.56 6.99 -19.88
CA LYS A 16 -22.75 5.83 -19.52
C LYS A 16 -21.29 6.00 -19.98
N GLN A 17 -21.08 6.53 -21.20
CA GLN A 17 -19.77 6.83 -21.73
C GLN A 17 -19.05 7.97 -20.96
N LYS A 18 -19.77 9.04 -20.54
CA LYS A 18 -19.23 10.09 -19.66
C LYS A 18 -18.90 9.57 -18.26
N ARG A 19 -19.70 8.67 -17.69
CA ARG A 19 -19.40 8.04 -16.39
C ARG A 19 -18.20 7.10 -16.49
N GLY A 20 -18.07 6.33 -17.56
CA GLY A 20 -16.90 5.49 -17.83
C GLY A 20 -15.63 6.34 -18.05
N ALA A 21 -15.71 7.45 -18.76
CA ALA A 21 -14.61 8.37 -18.98
C ALA A 21 -14.20 9.13 -17.70
N THR A 22 -15.15 9.37 -16.77
CA THR A 22 -14.87 10.01 -15.47
C THR A 22 -14.24 9.00 -14.50
N VAL A 23 -14.63 7.73 -14.55
CA VAL A 23 -14.00 6.64 -13.78
C VAL A 23 -12.58 6.35 -14.31
N ASN A 24 -12.36 6.40 -15.64
CA ASN A 24 -11.03 6.27 -16.22
C ASN A 24 -10.13 7.52 -16.06
N LYS A 25 -10.68 8.67 -15.67
CA LYS A 25 -9.88 9.87 -15.33
C LYS A 25 -9.42 9.91 -13.88
N ILE A 26 -9.84 8.95 -13.05
CA ILE A 26 -9.23 8.67 -11.74
C ILE A 26 -8.16 7.57 -11.86
N THR A 27 -7.59 7.33 -13.01
CA THR A 27 -6.19 6.94 -13.12
C THR A 27 -5.38 8.21 -12.83
N THR A 28 -5.37 8.58 -11.58
CA THR A 28 -4.43 9.53 -11.01
C THR A 28 -3.06 9.06 -11.51
N SER A 29 -2.39 9.86 -12.32
CA SER A 29 -0.97 9.70 -12.61
C SER A 29 -0.31 9.48 -11.26
N MET A 30 0.07 8.22 -10.94
CA MET A 30 0.65 7.91 -9.64
C MET A 30 1.88 8.77 -9.49
N LYS A 31 1.86 9.67 -8.51
CA LYS A 31 3.02 10.49 -8.20
C LYS A 31 4.21 9.57 -8.00
N LYS A 32 5.39 9.98 -8.46
CA LYS A 32 6.63 9.23 -8.23
C LYS A 32 7.06 9.38 -6.79
N ALA A 33 7.35 8.27 -6.11
CA ALA A 33 7.83 8.29 -4.73
C ALA A 33 9.28 8.78 -4.59
N LYS A 34 10.11 8.51 -5.60
CA LYS A 34 11.55 8.82 -5.60
C LYS A 34 11.90 10.27 -5.21
N PRO A 35 11.23 11.33 -5.71
CA PRO A 35 11.56 12.70 -5.31
C PRO A 35 11.40 12.98 -3.82
N TYR A 36 10.59 12.18 -3.12
CA TYR A 36 10.32 12.33 -1.69
C TYR A 36 11.27 11.54 -0.79
N ALA A 37 12.10 10.67 -1.38
CA ALA A 37 12.99 9.77 -0.65
C ALA A 37 14.09 10.47 0.15
N SER A 38 14.37 11.75 -0.13
CA SER A 38 15.36 12.55 0.59
C SER A 38 14.83 13.24 1.86
N TYR A 39 13.51 13.34 2.00
CA TYR A 39 12.91 13.97 3.17
C TYR A 39 12.97 13.04 4.40
N PRO A 40 12.92 13.59 5.63
CA PRO A 40 12.99 12.77 6.84
C PRO A 40 11.81 11.78 6.93
N ILE A 41 12.09 10.58 7.41
CA ILE A 41 11.04 9.62 7.77
C ILE A 41 10.20 10.21 8.89
N HIS A 42 8.89 10.18 8.71
CA HIS A 42 7.93 10.55 9.75
C HIS A 42 7.63 9.35 10.65
N GLU A 43 7.16 8.25 10.07
CA GLU A 43 6.97 6.98 10.78
C GLU A 43 6.82 5.81 9.80
N CYS A 44 7.09 4.60 10.30
CA CYS A 44 6.73 3.35 9.67
C CYS A 44 5.81 2.58 10.62
N LEU A 45 4.70 2.06 10.10
CA LEU A 45 3.67 1.37 10.89
C LEU A 45 3.40 -0.02 10.33
N ILE A 46 3.28 -1.00 11.23
CA ILE A 46 2.82 -2.36 10.91
C ILE A 46 1.75 -2.81 11.91
N PRO A 47 0.86 -3.75 11.54
CA PRO A 47 -0.02 -4.39 12.52
C PRO A 47 0.80 -5.20 13.52
N ASN A 48 0.44 -5.11 14.79
CA ASN A 48 1.10 -5.87 15.87
C ASN A 48 0.93 -7.39 15.74
N ASP A 49 -0.08 -7.85 15.01
CA ASP A 49 -0.41 -9.27 14.77
C ASP A 49 0.03 -9.78 13.38
N LEU A 50 0.85 -9.03 12.65
CA LEU A 50 1.21 -9.34 11.25
C LEU A 50 1.70 -10.79 11.06
N PHE A 51 2.58 -11.25 11.93
CA PHE A 51 3.16 -12.62 11.85
C PHE A 51 2.25 -13.70 12.45
N ILE A 52 1.13 -13.32 13.07
CA ILE A 52 0.10 -14.24 13.56
C ILE A 52 -0.97 -14.41 12.50
N SER A 53 -1.46 -13.29 11.94
CA SER A 53 -2.52 -13.27 10.93
C SER A 53 -2.01 -13.59 9.52
N GLY A 54 -0.75 -13.30 9.25
CA GLY A 54 -0.11 -13.46 7.93
C GLY A 54 -0.40 -12.35 6.94
N LEU A 55 -1.43 -11.52 7.18
CA LEU A 55 -1.85 -10.44 6.30
C LEU A 55 -1.82 -9.11 7.05
N GLY A 56 -1.33 -8.07 6.39
CA GLY A 56 -1.29 -6.75 6.97
C GLY A 56 -0.93 -5.66 5.99
N GLU A 57 -0.79 -4.47 6.52
CA GLU A 57 -0.39 -3.28 5.78
C GLU A 57 0.85 -2.67 6.42
N LEU A 58 1.91 -2.52 5.65
CA LEU A 58 3.08 -1.73 6.02
C LEU A 58 2.92 -0.33 5.45
N VAL A 59 2.94 0.68 6.32
CA VAL A 59 2.88 2.08 5.91
C VAL A 59 4.22 2.75 6.22
N VAL A 60 4.76 3.46 5.24
CA VAL A 60 6.02 4.23 5.36
C VAL A 60 5.74 5.66 4.96
N THR A 61 6.08 6.61 5.83
CA THR A 61 5.78 8.02 5.62
C THR A 61 6.99 8.90 5.78
N ARG A 62 7.01 9.99 4.98
CA ARG A 62 7.99 11.07 5.07
C ARG A 62 7.29 12.41 5.22
N ARG A 63 7.84 13.29 6.02
CA ARG A 63 7.36 14.65 6.20
C ARG A 63 8.02 15.56 5.20
N ILE A 64 7.23 16.23 4.36
CA ILE A 64 7.75 17.21 3.40
C ILE A 64 7.67 18.63 3.96
N PRO A 65 8.48 19.60 3.42
CA PRO A 65 8.63 20.92 4.03
C PRO A 65 7.35 21.75 4.19
N ASN A 66 6.35 21.54 3.35
CA ASN A 66 5.04 22.22 3.44
C ASN A 66 4.11 21.63 4.52
N GLY A 67 4.56 20.61 5.26
CA GLY A 67 3.79 19.92 6.30
C GLY A 67 2.96 18.74 5.80
N ASP A 68 2.89 18.48 4.49
CA ASP A 68 2.21 17.30 3.97
C ASP A 68 3.01 16.01 4.24
N ILE A 69 2.34 14.89 4.09
CA ILE A 69 2.89 13.55 4.24
C ILE A 69 2.98 12.87 2.88
N ALA A 70 4.20 12.45 2.52
CA ALA A 70 4.44 11.50 1.44
C ALA A 70 4.36 10.09 2.01
N MET A 71 3.45 9.26 1.52
CA MET A 71 3.12 7.95 2.06
C MET A 71 3.21 6.86 0.99
N SER A 72 3.91 5.79 1.31
CA SER A 72 3.76 4.49 0.63
C SER A 72 3.07 3.51 1.55
N ALA A 73 2.09 2.77 1.01
CA ALA A 73 1.42 1.68 1.69
C ALA A 73 1.57 0.39 0.89
N PHE A 74 1.83 -0.70 1.58
CA PHE A 74 2.04 -2.03 1.01
C PHE A 74 1.11 -3.02 1.70
N VAL A 75 0.20 -3.63 0.95
CA VAL A 75 -0.58 -4.77 1.44
C VAL A 75 0.30 -6.01 1.30
N ILE A 76 0.62 -6.63 2.40
CA ILE A 76 1.59 -7.71 2.48
C ILE A 76 1.00 -9.01 3.04
N ASP A 77 1.45 -10.12 2.46
CA ASP A 77 1.17 -11.49 2.92
C ASP A 77 2.52 -12.13 3.27
N VAL A 78 2.81 -12.20 4.58
CA VAL A 78 4.08 -12.74 5.08
C VAL A 78 4.12 -14.25 5.10
N PHE A 79 3.00 -14.91 4.80
CA PHE A 79 2.93 -16.38 4.77
C PHE A 79 3.20 -16.98 3.39
N CYS A 80 2.91 -16.26 2.28
CA CYS A 80 3.04 -16.83 0.96
C CYS A 80 3.27 -15.81 -0.17
N LEU A 81 2.32 -14.86 -0.37
CA LEU A 81 2.22 -14.11 -1.62
C LEU A 81 3.12 -12.88 -1.69
N GLY A 82 3.71 -12.44 -0.58
CA GLY A 82 4.56 -11.26 -0.58
C GLY A 82 3.77 -9.95 -0.66
N VAL A 83 4.14 -9.06 -1.58
CA VAL A 83 3.48 -7.76 -1.75
C VAL A 83 2.31 -7.90 -2.72
N LYS A 84 1.08 -7.88 -2.17
CA LYS A 84 -0.17 -8.06 -2.92
C LYS A 84 -0.67 -6.79 -3.57
N ASP A 85 -0.41 -5.65 -2.94
CA ASP A 85 -0.77 -4.33 -3.44
C ASP A 85 0.24 -3.30 -2.93
N ALA A 86 0.40 -2.20 -3.65
CA ALA A 86 1.26 -1.11 -3.27
C ALA A 86 0.73 0.21 -3.84
N MET A 87 0.84 1.28 -3.05
CA MET A 87 0.44 2.61 -3.49
C MET A 87 1.39 3.67 -2.94
N PHE A 88 1.48 4.79 -3.65
CA PHE A 88 2.14 5.99 -3.18
C PHE A 88 1.23 7.20 -3.36
N MET A 89 1.16 8.06 -2.35
CA MET A 89 0.41 9.31 -2.40
C MET A 89 1.07 10.39 -1.55
N VAL A 90 0.68 11.64 -1.81
CA VAL A 90 1.00 12.80 -0.97
C VAL A 90 -0.31 13.40 -0.53
N LEU A 91 -0.48 13.61 0.77
CA LEU A 91 -1.70 14.12 1.37
C LEU A 91 -1.38 15.03 2.55
N PRO A 92 -2.32 15.95 2.91
CA PRO A 92 -2.20 16.76 4.11
C PRO A 92 -2.04 15.90 5.37
N GLU A 93 -1.24 16.35 6.34
CA GLU A 93 -1.05 15.63 7.61
C GLU A 93 -2.39 15.33 8.30
N SER A 94 -3.34 16.27 8.26
CA SER A 94 -4.67 16.06 8.84
C SER A 94 -5.45 14.91 8.19
N GLU A 95 -5.30 14.72 6.88
CA GLU A 95 -5.92 13.58 6.19
C GLU A 95 -5.21 12.26 6.54
N TYR A 96 -3.90 12.28 6.66
CA TYR A 96 -3.12 11.12 7.11
C TYR A 96 -3.58 10.67 8.50
N GLU A 97 -3.62 11.58 9.46
CA GLU A 97 -4.02 11.26 10.84
C GLU A 97 -5.47 10.77 10.94
N HIS A 98 -6.42 11.44 10.29
CA HIS A 98 -7.84 11.11 10.43
C HIS A 98 -8.30 9.98 9.51
N LYS A 99 -7.93 10.01 8.22
CA LYS A 99 -8.43 9.03 7.25
C LYS A 99 -7.59 7.76 7.20
N ILE A 100 -6.27 7.85 7.29
CA ILE A 100 -5.40 6.68 7.20
C ILE A 100 -5.26 6.03 8.57
N LYS A 101 -4.68 6.72 9.55
CA LYS A 101 -4.50 6.17 10.90
C LYS A 101 -5.84 5.87 11.59
N GLY A 102 -6.85 6.72 11.36
CA GLY A 102 -8.19 6.47 11.88
C GLY A 102 -8.80 5.16 11.37
N ARG A 103 -8.65 4.83 10.08
CA ARG A 103 -9.10 3.54 9.54
C ARG A 103 -8.27 2.37 10.05
N MET A 104 -6.95 2.54 10.15
CA MET A 104 -6.07 1.53 10.70
C MET A 104 -6.46 1.16 12.13
N SER A 105 -6.85 2.16 12.95
CA SER A 105 -7.29 1.97 14.33
C SER A 105 -8.73 1.45 14.45
N ALA A 106 -9.57 1.63 13.43
CA ALA A 106 -10.99 1.23 13.44
C ALA A 106 -11.23 -0.24 13.09
N THR A 107 -10.20 -1.00 12.71
CA THR A 107 -10.30 -2.39 12.28
C THR A 107 -10.35 -3.38 13.46
N GLY A 108 -11.15 -3.14 14.49
CA GLY A 108 -11.35 -4.04 15.64
C GLY A 108 -10.17 -4.01 16.63
N ASP A 109 -9.82 -5.17 17.21
CA ASP A 109 -8.75 -5.29 18.23
C ASP A 109 -7.32 -5.18 17.65
N ARG A 110 -7.19 -4.92 16.35
CA ARG A 110 -5.91 -4.81 15.68
C ARG A 110 -5.29 -3.44 15.94
N SER A 111 -4.14 -3.41 16.59
CA SER A 111 -3.35 -2.21 16.80
C SER A 111 -2.15 -2.16 15.83
N PHE A 112 -1.64 -0.95 15.62
CA PHE A 112 -0.44 -0.71 14.81
C PHE A 112 0.70 -0.26 15.70
N GLU A 113 1.89 -0.75 15.42
CA GLU A 113 3.11 -0.40 16.13
C GLU A 113 4.10 0.30 15.20
N LYS A 114 4.95 1.14 15.79
CA LYS A 114 6.02 1.81 15.05
C LYS A 114 7.18 0.84 14.86
N LEU A 115 7.66 0.80 13.62
CA LEU A 115 8.83 0.04 13.24
C LEU A 115 9.94 0.99 12.82
N HIS A 116 11.19 0.70 13.19
CA HIS A 116 12.32 1.49 12.70
C HIS A 116 12.44 1.35 11.18
N GLN A 117 12.78 2.43 10.50
CA GLN A 117 12.81 2.49 9.03
C GLN A 117 13.72 1.44 8.37
N THR A 118 14.86 1.11 9.00
CA THR A 118 15.76 0.06 8.52
C THR A 118 15.13 -1.32 8.63
N CYS A 119 14.33 -1.53 9.67
CA CYS A 119 13.61 -2.79 9.90
C CYS A 119 12.38 -2.91 8.99
N ALA A 120 11.69 -1.81 8.70
CA ALA A 120 10.63 -1.78 7.70
C ALA A 120 11.17 -2.15 6.30
N LYS A 121 12.31 -1.58 5.93
CA LYS A 121 13.01 -1.91 4.67
C LYS A 121 13.41 -3.39 4.63
N LYS A 122 14.05 -3.89 5.70
CA LYS A 122 14.47 -5.29 5.80
C LYS A 122 13.31 -6.27 5.72
N LEU A 123 12.21 -5.96 6.41
CA LEU A 123 10.98 -6.77 6.35
C LEU A 123 10.48 -6.88 4.91
N LEU A 124 10.39 -5.75 4.23
CA LEU A 124 9.80 -5.72 2.89
C LEU A 124 10.72 -6.39 1.84
N ASP A 125 12.03 -6.13 1.89
CA ASP A 125 12.99 -6.73 0.97
C ASP A 125 13.01 -8.26 1.13
N GLY A 126 13.11 -8.75 2.36
CA GLY A 126 13.11 -10.18 2.64
C GLY A 126 11.80 -10.86 2.27
N LEU A 127 10.67 -10.16 2.45
CA LEU A 127 9.37 -10.66 2.02
C LEU A 127 9.27 -10.82 0.50
N VAL A 128 9.77 -9.84 -0.25
CA VAL A 128 9.81 -9.91 -1.72
C VAL A 128 10.68 -11.05 -2.19
N ASP A 129 11.85 -11.24 -1.57
CA ASP A 129 12.76 -12.35 -1.92
C ASP A 129 12.13 -13.71 -1.61
N TYR A 130 11.51 -13.85 -0.43
CA TYR A 130 10.79 -15.07 -0.06
C TYR A 130 9.65 -15.41 -1.05
N ALA A 131 8.82 -14.43 -1.40
CA ALA A 131 7.73 -14.66 -2.36
C ALA A 131 8.25 -15.01 -3.76
N LYS A 132 9.38 -14.43 -4.21
CA LYS A 132 10.02 -14.77 -5.48
C LYS A 132 10.52 -16.20 -5.51
N GLU A 133 11.09 -16.71 -4.43
CA GLU A 133 11.51 -18.12 -4.32
C GLU A 133 10.32 -19.07 -4.47
N LEU A 134 9.11 -18.62 -4.08
CA LEU A 134 7.86 -19.37 -4.27
C LEU A 134 7.22 -19.14 -5.65
N GLY A 135 7.84 -18.33 -6.52
CA GLY A 135 7.34 -18.03 -7.86
C GLY A 135 6.37 -16.83 -7.95
N PHE A 136 6.23 -16.05 -6.89
CA PHE A 136 5.36 -14.88 -6.88
C PHE A 136 6.14 -13.58 -7.09
N SER A 137 5.61 -12.71 -7.94
CA SER A 137 6.15 -11.36 -8.16
C SER A 137 5.37 -10.34 -7.32
N PRO A 138 6.02 -9.28 -6.83
CA PRO A 138 5.31 -8.21 -6.15
C PRO A 138 4.37 -7.48 -7.11
N HIS A 139 3.37 -6.80 -6.55
CA HIS A 139 2.45 -5.94 -7.31
C HIS A 139 3.22 -4.96 -8.21
N PRO A 140 2.74 -4.65 -9.43
CA PRO A 140 3.44 -3.76 -10.37
C PRO A 140 3.81 -2.39 -9.77
N ASP A 141 2.96 -1.83 -8.92
CA ASP A 141 3.19 -0.53 -8.27
C ASP A 141 4.22 -0.56 -7.14
N TYR A 142 4.64 -1.77 -6.70
CA TYR A 142 5.68 -1.94 -5.70
C TYR A 142 6.96 -1.19 -6.04
N LYS A 143 7.40 -1.25 -7.30
CA LYS A 143 8.63 -0.59 -7.74
C LYS A 143 8.62 0.90 -7.45
N ASN A 144 7.51 1.58 -7.74
CA ASN A 144 7.35 3.00 -7.45
C ASN A 144 7.24 3.26 -5.94
N ALA A 145 6.37 2.54 -5.25
CA ALA A 145 6.14 2.75 -3.82
C ALA A 145 7.40 2.50 -2.97
N ASN A 146 8.20 1.49 -3.34
CA ASN A 146 9.44 1.13 -2.64
C ASN A 146 10.54 2.21 -2.72
N GLU A 147 10.48 3.10 -3.73
CA GLU A 147 11.42 4.23 -3.86
C GLU A 147 11.35 5.21 -2.67
N ILE A 148 10.29 5.16 -1.86
CA ILE A 148 10.17 5.97 -0.64
C ILE A 148 11.29 5.71 0.36
N PHE A 149 11.86 4.51 0.36
CA PHE A 149 12.95 4.18 1.27
C PHE A 149 14.26 4.90 0.92
N GLY A 150 14.46 5.26 -0.35
CA GLY A 150 15.70 5.93 -0.77
C GLY A 150 16.94 5.11 -0.43
N ASN A 151 17.88 5.72 0.28
CA ASN A 151 19.16 5.11 0.65
C ASN A 151 19.14 4.46 2.05
N ILE A 152 17.97 4.10 2.58
CA ILE A 152 17.88 3.43 3.88
C ILE A 152 18.55 2.06 3.78
N ASP A 153 19.53 1.82 4.65
CA ASP A 153 20.28 0.56 4.72
C ASP A 153 19.55 -0.45 5.62
N ALA A 154 18.99 -1.48 5.01
CA ALA A 154 18.30 -2.56 5.69
C ALA A 154 19.23 -3.42 6.57
N SER A 155 20.54 -3.47 6.27
CA SER A 155 21.51 -4.29 7.00
C SER A 155 21.74 -3.82 8.44
N VAL A 156 21.44 -2.56 8.73
CA VAL A 156 21.53 -1.97 10.08
C VAL A 156 20.50 -2.56 11.04
N CYS A 157 19.39 -3.10 10.54
CA CYS A 157 18.36 -3.72 11.37
C CYS A 157 18.82 -5.07 11.93
N LEU A 158 18.81 -5.20 13.27
CA LEU A 158 19.19 -6.43 13.97
C LEU A 158 18.05 -7.45 14.07
N LEU A 159 16.80 -7.04 13.80
CA LEU A 159 15.66 -7.96 13.83
C LEU A 159 15.79 -9.02 12.73
N LYS A 160 15.36 -10.23 13.05
CA LYS A 160 15.23 -11.33 12.11
C LYS A 160 13.76 -11.59 11.82
N TYR A 161 13.41 -11.70 10.56
CA TYR A 161 12.06 -12.02 10.13
C TYR A 161 12.01 -13.44 9.60
N THR A 162 10.98 -14.19 10.01
CA THR A 162 10.68 -15.52 9.48
C THR A 162 9.37 -15.44 8.71
N TYR A 163 9.41 -15.85 7.46
CA TYR A 163 8.24 -15.86 6.58
C TYR A 163 7.63 -17.26 6.53
N GLY A 164 6.36 -17.32 6.12
CA GLY A 164 5.58 -18.54 6.16
C GLY A 164 4.92 -18.78 7.53
N LYS A 165 3.86 -19.55 7.53
CA LYS A 165 3.25 -20.03 8.76
C LYS A 165 4.07 -21.20 9.30
N GLU A 166 4.64 -21.06 10.51
CA GLU A 166 5.57 -22.05 11.06
C GLU A 166 6.73 -22.39 10.10
N SER A 167 7.27 -21.34 9.45
CA SER A 167 8.35 -21.43 8.45
C SER A 167 7.97 -22.21 7.17
N LYS A 168 6.69 -22.43 6.90
CA LYS A 168 6.19 -23.08 5.68
C LYS A 168 5.28 -22.14 4.91
N PRO A 169 5.30 -22.15 3.58
CA PRO A 169 4.36 -21.37 2.78
C PRO A 169 2.92 -21.76 3.12
N PHE A 170 2.09 -20.76 3.43
CA PHE A 170 0.69 -20.96 3.74
C PHE A 170 -0.17 -19.94 2.99
N TYR A 171 -0.92 -20.43 2.01
CA TYR A 171 -1.83 -19.61 1.22
C TYR A 171 -3.11 -19.34 2.02
N ILE A 172 -3.46 -18.06 2.18
CA ILE A 172 -4.72 -17.64 2.78
C ILE A 172 -5.70 -17.36 1.62
N PRO A 173 -6.67 -18.25 1.37
CA PRO A 173 -7.66 -17.99 0.33
C PRO A 173 -8.51 -16.79 0.74
N LEU A 174 -8.66 -15.84 -0.19
CA LEU A 174 -9.69 -14.82 -0.03
C LEU A 174 -11.03 -15.55 -0.17
N LEU A 175 -11.84 -15.55 0.88
CA LEU A 175 -13.22 -16.00 0.78
C LEU A 175 -13.95 -15.14 -0.25
N PRO A 176 -14.81 -15.75 -1.10
CA PRO A 176 -15.54 -15.03 -2.13
C PRO A 176 -16.51 -13.99 -1.55
#